data_46a9b4717b0c1b4634b7b1da64647730
#
_entry.id   46a9b4717b0c1b4634b7b1da64647730
#
_cell.length_a   1.000
_cell.length_b   1.000
_cell.length_c   1.000
_cell.angle_alpha   90.00
_cell.angle_beta   90.00
_cell.angle_gamma   90.00
#
_symmetry.space_group_name_H-M   'P 1'
#
loop_
_entity.id
_entity.type
_entity.pdbx_description
1 polymer ?
#
loop_
_entity_poly.entity_id
_entity_poly.type
_entity_poly.pdbx_seq_one_letter_code
_entity_poly.pdbx_strand_id
1 'polypeptide(L)'
;MSELLEKILSNDNMNAAYKRVCANKGAGGVDDVTVEQLGDYIRENWNGIREQIRHREYKPQPVRRVEIPKPNGGVRKLGIPTVMDRVIQQGIVQVISPMCEPIFSEWSYGFRPNRSCETAIRQLLIYLNEGYEWIVDIDLEKFFDNVPQDRLMSLVHDIINDGDTESLIRKYLKAGVMTPQGYEETRLGTPQGGNLSPLLSNIMLNELDKELEARGLRFTRYADDCVIAVRSEASAKRVMRTITDWIQRKLGLKVNMTKTHITRPLKLKYLGFGFYKDSKAKEWKCRPHQDSVKKFKNRLKELTCRKMPGTVTDKIAKINQVIRGWINYYALGSMKTVMAEIDAHLRTRLRVIIWKQWKVPKKRQWGLQKLGVGKDLARLTAYCGDRYYWVTTKTCVVRAISKEVLSKAGLVSCLDYYNERHALKLC
;
A
#
# COMPACT_ATOMS: atom_id res chain seq x y z
N MET A 1 18.27 29.59 18.78
CA MET A 1 17.22 28.90 18.03
C MET A 1 17.71 28.71 16.60
N SER A 2 17.56 27.52 16.04
CA SER A 2 18.18 27.23 14.76
C SER A 2 17.30 27.71 13.59
N GLU A 3 17.95 28.06 12.49
CA GLU A 3 17.28 28.49 11.25
C GLU A 3 16.40 27.36 10.68
N LEU A 4 16.84 26.10 10.78
CA LEU A 4 16.13 24.95 10.30
C LEU A 4 14.81 24.73 11.06
N LEU A 5 14.84 24.84 12.40
CA LEU A 5 13.64 24.73 13.22
C LEU A 5 12.64 25.85 12.91
N GLU A 6 13.10 27.10 12.74
CA GLU A 6 12.21 28.21 12.36
C GLU A 6 11.58 28.00 10.98
N LYS A 7 12.32 27.46 10.03
CA LYS A 7 11.78 27.06 8.72
C LYS A 7 10.69 26.00 8.85
N ILE A 8 10.90 25.00 9.73
CA ILE A 8 9.89 23.98 10.03
C ILE A 8 8.63 24.60 10.61
N LEU A 9 8.79 25.52 11.59
CA LEU A 9 7.69 26.17 12.30
C LEU A 9 7.07 27.36 11.56
N SER A 10 7.56 27.69 10.37
CA SER A 10 7.02 28.79 9.56
C SER A 10 5.54 28.57 9.25
N ASN A 11 4.76 29.65 9.19
CA ASN A 11 3.32 29.57 8.95
C ASN A 11 2.99 28.89 7.61
N ASP A 12 3.77 29.15 6.57
CA ASP A 12 3.54 28.55 5.24
C ASP A 12 3.73 27.03 5.28
N ASN A 13 4.82 26.57 5.90
CA ASN A 13 5.11 25.14 6.04
C ASN A 13 4.07 24.43 6.92
N MET A 14 3.70 25.02 8.04
CA MET A 14 2.71 24.42 8.95
C MET A 14 1.31 24.41 8.35
N ASN A 15 0.90 25.43 7.61
CA ASN A 15 -0.35 25.45 6.86
C ASN A 15 -0.38 24.36 5.78
N ALA A 16 0.73 24.15 5.05
CA ALA A 16 0.84 23.07 4.08
C ALA A 16 0.75 21.69 4.77
N ALA A 17 1.40 21.53 5.92
CA ALA A 17 1.34 20.31 6.73
C ALA A 17 -0.08 20.02 7.23
N TYR A 18 -0.76 21.04 7.76
CA TYR A 18 -2.16 20.97 8.19
C TYR A 18 -3.07 20.47 7.05
N LYS A 19 -3.02 21.12 5.88
CA LYS A 19 -3.83 20.75 4.71
C LYS A 19 -3.60 19.29 4.32
N ARG A 20 -2.34 18.82 4.37
CA ARG A 20 -1.97 17.45 4.01
C ARG A 20 -2.50 16.43 5.02
N VAL A 21 -2.45 16.73 6.32
CA VAL A 21 -3.00 15.87 7.37
C VAL A 21 -4.53 15.80 7.26
N CYS A 22 -5.20 16.93 7.03
CA CYS A 22 -6.65 16.97 6.82
C CYS A 22 -7.09 16.15 5.60
N ALA A 23 -6.37 16.23 4.48
CA ALA A 23 -6.67 15.46 3.27
C ALA A 23 -6.61 13.93 3.50
N ASN A 24 -5.77 13.46 4.42
CA ASN A 24 -5.60 12.03 4.73
C ASN A 24 -6.72 11.44 5.61
N LYS A 25 -7.57 12.26 6.24
CA LYS A 25 -8.75 11.83 7.03
C LYS A 25 -8.47 10.69 8.02
N GLY A 26 -7.36 10.76 8.74
CA GLY A 26 -6.95 9.71 9.69
C GLY A 26 -7.69 9.77 11.01
N ALA A 27 -7.74 8.66 11.75
CA ALA A 27 -8.32 8.56 13.09
C ALA A 27 -7.59 9.45 14.13
N GLY A 28 -8.25 9.88 15.19
CA GLY A 28 -7.66 10.60 16.33
C GLY A 28 -6.63 9.78 17.10
N GLY A 29 -5.73 10.46 17.81
CA GLY A 29 -4.73 9.86 18.69
C GLY A 29 -5.28 9.48 20.06
N VAL A 30 -4.42 9.54 21.10
CA VAL A 30 -4.78 9.29 22.50
C VAL A 30 -5.63 10.39 23.12
N ASP A 31 -5.61 11.56 22.51
CA ASP A 31 -6.40 12.75 22.89
C ASP A 31 -7.81 12.75 22.28
N ASP A 32 -8.12 11.79 21.45
CA ASP A 32 -9.38 11.66 20.68
C ASP A 32 -9.74 12.88 19.82
N VAL A 33 -8.83 13.84 19.64
CA VAL A 33 -9.02 14.97 18.74
C VAL A 33 -9.09 14.45 17.30
N THR A 34 -10.15 14.84 16.59
CA THR A 34 -10.39 14.43 15.20
C THR A 34 -9.80 15.44 14.22
N VAL A 35 -9.69 15.04 12.93
CA VAL A 35 -9.22 15.94 11.87
C VAL A 35 -10.18 17.12 11.67
N GLU A 36 -11.46 16.94 11.90
CA GLU A 36 -12.48 17.99 11.82
C GLU A 36 -12.30 19.06 12.91
N GLN A 37 -11.87 18.66 14.09
CA GLN A 37 -11.63 19.55 15.25
C GLN A 37 -10.25 20.21 15.22
N LEU A 38 -9.33 19.71 14.38
CA LEU A 38 -7.93 20.13 14.33
C LEU A 38 -7.77 21.64 14.06
N GLY A 39 -8.63 22.23 13.25
CA GLY A 39 -8.58 23.67 12.93
C GLY A 39 -8.79 24.57 14.14
N ASP A 40 -9.78 24.23 14.97
CA ASP A 40 -10.08 24.97 16.21
C ASP A 40 -8.98 24.73 17.24
N TYR A 41 -8.56 23.47 17.40
CA TYR A 41 -7.45 23.11 18.30
C TYR A 41 -6.16 23.89 18.00
N ILE A 42 -5.80 24.05 16.72
CA ILE A 42 -4.62 24.83 16.31
C ILE A 42 -4.79 26.30 16.66
N ARG A 43 -5.96 26.92 16.41
CA ARG A 43 -6.17 28.34 16.72
C ARG A 43 -5.97 28.64 18.21
N GLU A 44 -6.39 27.73 19.06
CA GLU A 44 -6.31 27.90 20.52
C GLU A 44 -4.90 27.60 21.07
N ASN A 45 -4.22 26.58 20.54
CA ASN A 45 -3.05 25.99 21.20
C ASN A 45 -1.73 26.26 20.47
N TRP A 46 -1.74 26.65 19.16
CA TRP A 46 -0.54 26.70 18.35
C TRP A 46 0.57 27.60 18.89
N ASN A 47 0.23 28.77 19.40
CA ASN A 47 1.24 29.69 19.92
C ASN A 47 1.98 29.07 21.13
N GLY A 48 1.27 28.45 22.05
CA GLY A 48 1.87 27.76 23.18
C GLY A 48 2.71 26.55 22.75
N ILE A 49 2.22 25.74 21.84
CA ILE A 49 2.94 24.60 21.29
C ILE A 49 4.23 25.07 20.57
N ARG A 50 4.14 26.11 19.78
CA ARG A 50 5.28 26.69 19.05
C ARG A 50 6.38 27.14 20.00
N GLU A 51 6.02 27.85 21.09
CA GLU A 51 7.00 28.29 22.11
C GLU A 51 7.60 27.09 22.88
N GLN A 52 6.80 26.09 23.24
CA GLN A 52 7.32 24.86 23.84
C GLN A 52 8.32 24.14 22.93
N ILE A 53 8.05 24.09 21.61
CA ILE A 53 9.01 23.51 20.65
C ILE A 53 10.30 24.32 20.61
N ARG A 54 10.20 25.65 20.57
CA ARG A 54 11.33 26.59 20.56
C ARG A 54 12.23 26.43 21.78
N HIS A 55 11.63 26.25 22.96
CA HIS A 55 12.35 26.05 24.22
C HIS A 55 12.73 24.60 24.50
N ARG A 56 12.52 23.69 23.54
CA ARG A 56 12.74 22.24 23.69
C ARG A 56 11.91 21.62 24.82
N GLU A 57 10.78 22.22 25.18
CA GLU A 57 9.88 21.75 26.26
C GLU A 57 8.73 20.88 25.74
N TYR A 58 8.41 21.01 24.46
CA TYR A 58 7.35 20.21 23.84
C TYR A 58 7.53 18.71 24.08
N LYS A 59 6.49 18.05 24.54
CA LYS A 59 6.43 16.61 24.81
C LYS A 59 5.39 15.99 23.89
N PRO A 60 5.79 15.28 22.81
CA PRO A 60 4.87 14.53 21.99
C PRO A 60 4.04 13.54 22.81
N GLN A 61 2.76 13.40 22.48
CA GLN A 61 1.90 12.42 23.13
C GLN A 61 2.28 10.98 22.69
N PRO A 62 2.07 9.98 23.56
CA PRO A 62 2.28 8.59 23.16
C PRO A 62 1.37 8.21 22.00
N VAL A 63 1.84 7.32 21.12
CA VAL A 63 1.00 6.85 20.02
C VAL A 63 -0.03 5.84 20.50
N ARG A 64 -1.29 5.95 20.04
CA ARG A 64 -2.34 4.97 20.35
C ARG A 64 -2.09 3.66 19.60
N ARG A 65 -1.96 2.55 20.31
CA ARG A 65 -1.77 1.21 19.72
C ARG A 65 -3.07 0.72 19.09
N VAL A 66 -2.97 0.30 17.82
CA VAL A 66 -4.03 -0.42 17.12
C VAL A 66 -3.44 -1.69 16.50
N GLU A 67 -4.10 -2.81 16.70
CA GLU A 67 -3.68 -4.10 16.17
C GLU A 67 -4.53 -4.48 14.96
N ILE A 68 -3.89 -4.71 13.81
CA ILE A 68 -4.55 -5.14 12.57
C ILE A 68 -4.15 -6.59 12.26
N PRO A 69 -5.13 -7.52 12.12
CA PRO A 69 -4.84 -8.90 11.77
C PRO A 69 -4.12 -9.00 10.41
N LYS A 70 -3.06 -9.80 10.34
CA LYS A 70 -2.40 -10.14 9.08
C LYS A 70 -3.13 -11.29 8.37
N PRO A 71 -3.22 -11.29 7.02
CA PRO A 71 -3.89 -12.37 6.28
C PRO A 71 -3.30 -13.77 6.50
N ASN A 72 -2.02 -13.83 6.88
CA ASN A 72 -1.29 -15.10 7.09
C ASN A 72 -1.15 -15.46 8.58
N GLY A 73 -2.00 -14.89 9.44
CA GLY A 73 -1.90 -15.00 10.90
C GLY A 73 -0.95 -13.97 11.51
N GLY A 74 -1.08 -13.76 12.82
CA GLY A 74 -0.38 -12.71 13.56
C GLY A 74 -1.00 -11.32 13.39
N VAL A 75 -0.37 -10.33 14.00
CA VAL A 75 -0.89 -8.96 14.12
C VAL A 75 0.13 -7.96 13.59
N ARG A 76 -0.34 -6.88 12.97
CA ARG A 76 0.45 -5.69 12.67
C ARG A 76 0.12 -4.64 13.72
N LYS A 77 1.11 -4.21 14.46
CA LYS A 77 0.99 -3.20 15.50
C LYS A 77 1.17 -1.81 14.87
N LEU A 78 0.10 -1.02 14.78
CA LEU A 78 0.16 0.37 14.35
C LEU A 78 0.15 1.30 15.56
N GLY A 79 0.88 2.41 15.48
CA GLY A 79 0.81 3.51 16.42
C GLY A 79 0.16 4.72 15.75
N ILE A 80 -0.93 5.24 16.31
CA ILE A 80 -1.62 6.41 15.77
C ILE A 80 -1.22 7.61 16.62
N PRO A 81 -0.39 8.54 16.11
CA PRO A 81 -0.07 9.80 16.80
C PRO A 81 -1.30 10.70 16.87
N THR A 82 -1.31 11.68 17.78
CA THR A 82 -2.32 12.73 17.79
C THR A 82 -2.33 13.48 16.45
N VAL A 83 -3.47 14.10 16.10
CA VAL A 83 -3.55 14.87 14.85
C VAL A 83 -2.57 16.03 14.84
N MET A 84 -2.35 16.66 15.99
CA MET A 84 -1.37 17.75 16.12
C MET A 84 0.05 17.26 15.93
N ASP A 85 0.45 16.15 16.56
CA ASP A 85 1.77 15.54 16.34
C ASP A 85 1.99 15.15 14.88
N ARG A 86 0.95 14.68 14.18
CA ARG A 86 1.04 14.42 12.74
C ARG A 86 1.32 15.68 11.92
N VAL A 87 0.74 16.83 12.30
CA VAL A 87 1.01 18.11 11.62
C VAL A 87 2.46 18.53 11.82
N ILE A 88 2.97 18.46 13.06
CA ILE A 88 4.36 18.82 13.37
C ILE A 88 5.31 17.87 12.63
N GLN A 89 5.11 16.55 12.71
CA GLN A 89 5.90 15.56 11.98
C GLN A 89 5.86 15.81 10.46
N GLN A 90 4.70 16.17 9.91
CA GLN A 90 4.56 16.49 8.50
C GLN A 90 5.33 17.76 8.14
N GLY A 91 5.35 18.78 9.00
CA GLY A 91 6.17 19.98 8.84
C GLY A 91 7.67 19.66 8.81
N ILE A 92 8.13 18.79 9.70
CA ILE A 92 9.52 18.29 9.73
C ILE A 92 9.84 17.59 8.40
N VAL A 93 9.00 16.65 7.97
CA VAL A 93 9.21 15.88 6.72
C VAL A 93 9.31 16.80 5.51
N GLN A 94 8.48 17.82 5.40
CA GLN A 94 8.47 18.73 4.25
C GLN A 94 9.78 19.51 4.09
N VAL A 95 10.44 19.83 5.19
CA VAL A 95 11.69 20.58 5.20
C VAL A 95 12.91 19.68 5.08
N ILE A 96 12.92 18.51 5.73
CA ILE A 96 14.09 17.61 5.75
C ILE A 96 14.14 16.70 4.52
N SER A 97 12.99 16.24 3.96
CA SER A 97 13.01 15.36 2.78
C SER A 97 13.82 15.90 1.60
N PRO A 98 13.72 17.19 1.21
CA PRO A 98 14.55 17.74 0.14
C PRO A 98 16.06 17.69 0.43
N MET A 99 16.47 17.74 1.70
CA MET A 99 17.87 17.62 2.09
C MET A 99 18.37 16.17 1.97
N CYS A 100 17.47 15.20 2.18
CA CYS A 100 17.79 13.78 2.11
C CYS A 100 17.79 13.23 0.66
N GLU A 101 16.96 13.78 -0.23
CA GLU A 101 16.79 13.25 -1.59
C GLU A 101 18.11 13.13 -2.39
N PRO A 102 19.05 14.10 -2.37
CA PRO A 102 20.31 14.00 -3.10
C PRO A 102 21.26 12.90 -2.62
N ILE A 103 21.11 12.46 -1.35
CA ILE A 103 21.99 11.44 -0.75
C ILE A 103 21.41 10.02 -0.82
N PHE A 104 20.13 9.89 -1.17
CA PHE A 104 19.49 8.58 -1.30
C PHE A 104 19.87 7.90 -2.60
N SER A 105 20.12 6.59 -2.53
CA SER A 105 20.37 5.74 -3.69
C SER A 105 19.28 5.86 -4.76
N GLU A 106 19.68 5.83 -6.02
CA GLU A 106 18.73 5.77 -7.14
C GLU A 106 17.90 4.48 -7.17
N TRP A 107 18.37 3.43 -6.53
CA TRP A 107 17.73 2.11 -6.47
C TRP A 107 16.77 1.95 -5.29
N SER A 108 16.59 3.03 -4.50
CA SER A 108 15.60 3.14 -3.44
C SER A 108 14.33 3.84 -3.94
N TYR A 109 13.18 3.18 -3.84
CA TYR A 109 11.92 3.62 -4.47
C TYR A 109 10.79 3.93 -3.48
N GLY A 110 10.83 3.40 -2.26
CA GLY A 110 9.77 3.55 -1.28
C GLY A 110 9.74 4.93 -0.61
N PHE A 111 8.55 5.51 -0.46
CA PHE A 111 8.30 6.76 0.27
C PHE A 111 9.07 7.99 -0.25
N ARG A 112 9.43 8.01 -1.50
CA ARG A 112 10.18 9.10 -2.14
C ARG A 112 9.34 9.79 -3.22
N PRO A 113 9.53 11.11 -3.46
CA PRO A 113 8.84 11.82 -4.53
C PRO A 113 9.23 11.26 -5.90
N ASN A 114 8.26 11.24 -6.83
CA ASN A 114 8.43 10.77 -8.22
C ASN A 114 8.89 9.30 -8.36
N ARG A 115 8.86 8.50 -7.29
CA ARG A 115 9.18 7.07 -7.28
C ARG A 115 7.96 6.25 -6.86
N SER A 116 7.88 5.02 -7.34
CA SER A 116 6.71 4.17 -7.11
C SER A 116 7.08 2.69 -7.12
N CYS A 117 6.13 1.83 -6.70
CA CYS A 117 6.26 0.38 -6.89
C CYS A 117 6.50 0.01 -8.36
N GLU A 118 5.90 0.73 -9.29
CA GLU A 118 6.06 0.50 -10.72
C GLU A 118 7.49 0.74 -11.18
N THR A 119 8.12 1.85 -10.76
CA THR A 119 9.51 2.16 -11.12
C THR A 119 10.49 1.14 -10.54
N ALA A 120 10.24 0.62 -9.33
CA ALA A 120 11.01 -0.48 -8.75
C ALA A 120 10.87 -1.78 -9.57
N ILE A 121 9.65 -2.13 -9.99
CA ILE A 121 9.41 -3.32 -10.82
C ILE A 121 10.06 -3.19 -12.21
N ARG A 122 10.01 -2.01 -12.85
CA ARG A 122 10.68 -1.75 -14.13
C ARG A 122 12.19 -1.95 -14.01
N GLN A 123 12.79 -1.43 -12.95
CA GLN A 123 14.23 -1.59 -12.72
C GLN A 123 14.60 -3.06 -12.49
N LEU A 124 13.82 -3.80 -11.72
CA LEU A 124 14.07 -5.23 -11.53
C LEU A 124 13.97 -6.01 -12.86
N LEU A 125 12.99 -5.68 -13.72
CA LEU A 125 12.85 -6.30 -15.04
C LEU A 125 14.07 -6.02 -15.92
N ILE A 126 14.68 -4.83 -15.86
CA ILE A 126 15.93 -4.52 -16.57
C ILE A 126 17.02 -5.49 -16.12
N TYR A 127 17.25 -5.65 -14.81
CA TYR A 127 18.25 -6.57 -14.28
C TYR A 127 18.00 -8.02 -14.70
N LEU A 128 16.74 -8.48 -14.67
CA LEU A 128 16.39 -9.83 -15.10
C LEU A 128 16.70 -10.06 -16.59
N ASN A 129 16.44 -9.06 -17.44
CA ASN A 129 16.71 -9.12 -18.88
C ASN A 129 18.20 -8.99 -19.21
N GLU A 130 19.00 -8.41 -18.31
CA GLU A 130 20.47 -8.41 -18.36
C GLU A 130 21.09 -9.74 -17.89
N GLY A 131 20.26 -10.73 -17.51
CA GLY A 131 20.71 -12.07 -17.11
C GLY A 131 20.99 -12.23 -15.61
N TYR A 132 20.59 -11.28 -14.77
CA TYR A 132 20.68 -11.41 -13.31
C TYR A 132 19.45 -12.19 -12.79
N GLU A 133 19.44 -13.49 -12.97
CA GLU A 133 18.28 -14.36 -12.74
C GLU A 133 18.32 -15.12 -11.40
N TRP A 134 19.21 -14.78 -10.48
CA TRP A 134 19.24 -15.27 -9.10
C TRP A 134 18.95 -14.11 -8.17
N ILE A 135 17.91 -14.26 -7.36
CA ILE A 135 17.41 -13.19 -6.49
C ILE A 135 17.64 -13.56 -5.04
N VAL A 136 18.27 -12.65 -4.31
CA VAL A 136 18.31 -12.67 -2.85
C VAL A 136 17.21 -11.74 -2.35
N ASP A 137 16.18 -12.30 -1.74
CA ASP A 137 15.06 -11.58 -1.14
C ASP A 137 15.33 -11.43 0.35
N ILE A 138 15.51 -10.19 0.82
CA ILE A 138 15.86 -9.87 2.21
C ILE A 138 14.63 -9.35 2.94
N ASP A 139 14.21 -10.04 4.00
CA ASP A 139 13.14 -9.64 4.93
C ASP A 139 13.74 -9.21 6.27
N LEU A 140 13.54 -7.96 6.65
CA LEU A 140 13.96 -7.44 7.96
C LEU A 140 12.92 -7.78 9.02
N GLU A 141 13.36 -8.34 10.15
CA GLU A 141 12.44 -8.74 11.21
C GLU A 141 11.87 -7.52 11.93
N LYS A 142 10.55 -7.28 11.74
CA LYS A 142 9.82 -6.19 12.41
C LYS A 142 10.63 -4.87 12.35
N PHE A 143 11.09 -4.50 11.16
CA PHE A 143 12.01 -3.40 10.96
C PHE A 143 11.67 -2.17 11.80
N PHE A 144 10.45 -1.63 11.66
CA PHE A 144 10.01 -0.43 12.38
C PHE A 144 10.06 -0.57 13.92
N ASP A 145 9.91 -1.79 14.46
CA ASP A 145 9.96 -2.03 15.89
C ASP A 145 11.39 -2.22 16.42
N ASN A 146 12.36 -2.50 15.54
CA ASN A 146 13.73 -2.88 15.91
C ASN A 146 14.82 -1.87 15.51
N VAL A 147 14.48 -0.72 14.94
CA VAL A 147 15.47 0.31 14.56
C VAL A 147 16.21 0.83 15.80
N PRO A 148 17.56 0.74 15.86
CA PRO A 148 18.34 1.35 16.95
C PRO A 148 18.27 2.88 16.87
N GLN A 149 17.59 3.51 17.85
CA GLN A 149 17.31 4.95 17.82
C GLN A 149 18.57 5.81 17.84
N ASP A 150 19.60 5.42 18.61
CA ASP A 150 20.84 6.20 18.69
C ASP A 150 21.63 6.13 17.38
N ARG A 151 21.68 4.97 16.72
CA ARG A 151 22.28 4.84 15.40
C ARG A 151 21.53 5.68 14.36
N LEU A 152 20.19 5.61 14.37
CA LEU A 152 19.36 6.44 13.51
C LEU A 152 19.61 7.93 13.73
N MET A 153 19.67 8.37 14.98
CA MET A 153 19.91 9.80 15.31
C MET A 153 21.30 10.27 14.92
N SER A 154 22.32 9.41 14.96
CA SER A 154 23.64 9.72 14.40
C SER A 154 23.56 9.99 12.90
N LEU A 155 22.84 9.16 12.13
CA LEU A 155 22.65 9.36 10.69
C LEU A 155 21.82 10.62 10.37
N VAL A 156 20.83 10.93 11.22
CA VAL A 156 20.07 12.18 11.11
C VAL A 156 20.97 13.38 11.34
N HIS A 157 21.84 13.33 12.35
CA HIS A 157 22.82 14.39 12.65
C HIS A 157 23.75 14.64 11.46
N ASP A 158 24.28 13.60 10.85
CA ASP A 158 25.17 13.70 9.67
C ASP A 158 24.50 14.45 8.48
N ILE A 159 23.16 14.47 8.43
CA ILE A 159 22.41 15.12 7.36
C ILE A 159 22.01 16.55 7.70
N ILE A 160 21.45 16.76 8.91
CA ILE A 160 20.83 18.06 9.24
C ILE A 160 21.69 18.92 10.14
N ASN A 161 22.56 18.34 10.95
CA ASN A 161 23.44 19.00 11.90
C ASN A 161 22.76 20.17 12.67
N ASP A 162 21.56 19.89 13.19
CA ASP A 162 20.71 20.87 13.87
C ASP A 162 20.11 20.34 15.17
N GLY A 163 20.73 20.71 16.29
CA GLY A 163 20.40 20.16 17.61
C GLY A 163 18.97 20.46 18.10
N ASP A 164 18.32 21.53 17.61
CA ASP A 164 16.93 21.84 17.99
C ASP A 164 15.96 20.86 17.31
N THR A 165 16.12 20.67 16.01
CA THR A 165 15.31 19.71 15.23
C THR A 165 15.59 18.27 15.64
N GLU A 166 16.85 17.90 15.87
CA GLU A 166 17.24 16.58 16.36
C GLU A 166 16.61 16.26 17.72
N SER A 167 16.59 17.23 18.65
CA SER A 167 15.94 17.10 19.94
C SER A 167 14.45 16.79 19.77
N LEU A 168 13.76 17.48 18.86
CA LEU A 168 12.35 17.25 18.56
C LEU A 168 12.12 15.86 17.95
N ILE A 169 12.93 15.44 16.98
CA ILE A 169 12.86 14.10 16.37
C ILE A 169 13.08 13.02 17.44
N ARG A 170 14.08 13.17 18.30
CA ARG A 170 14.36 12.22 19.39
C ARG A 170 13.20 12.11 20.36
N LYS A 171 12.49 13.21 20.66
CA LYS A 171 11.27 13.17 21.48
C LYS A 171 10.15 12.37 20.82
N TYR A 172 9.95 12.48 19.50
CA TYR A 172 8.99 11.64 18.78
C TYR A 172 9.35 10.16 18.82
N LEU A 173 10.63 9.80 18.74
CA LEU A 173 11.07 8.41 18.88
C LEU A 173 10.82 7.85 20.28
N LYS A 174 10.93 8.70 21.31
CA LYS A 174 10.76 8.35 22.73
C LYS A 174 9.36 8.61 23.28
N ALA A 175 8.42 9.05 22.47
CA ALA A 175 7.06 9.42 22.94
C ALA A 175 6.29 8.27 23.61
N GLY A 176 6.68 7.02 23.36
CA GLY A 176 6.04 5.83 23.92
C GLY A 176 4.76 5.44 23.19
N VAL A 177 4.15 4.42 23.72
CA VAL A 177 2.93 3.81 23.14
C VAL A 177 1.88 3.64 24.23
N MET A 178 0.66 4.07 23.95
CA MET A 178 -0.49 3.79 24.79
C MET A 178 -1.17 2.51 24.29
N THR A 179 -1.15 1.48 25.12
CA THR A 179 -1.82 0.20 24.89
C THR A 179 -3.08 0.09 25.77
N PRO A 180 -3.97 -0.89 25.54
CA PRO A 180 -5.09 -1.15 26.48
C PRO A 180 -4.65 -1.47 27.91
N GLN A 181 -3.39 -1.89 28.11
CA GLN A 181 -2.80 -2.21 29.42
C GLN A 181 -2.12 -1.00 30.06
N GLY A 182 -1.96 0.11 29.37
CA GLY A 182 -1.31 1.33 29.83
C GLY A 182 -0.17 1.82 28.95
N TYR A 183 0.61 2.75 29.49
CA TYR A 183 1.76 3.33 28.78
C TYR A 183 2.96 2.37 28.75
N GLU A 184 3.56 2.26 27.59
CA GLU A 184 4.79 1.51 27.34
C GLU A 184 5.87 2.44 26.80
N GLU A 185 7.04 2.47 27.41
CA GLU A 185 8.20 3.25 26.94
C GLU A 185 8.75 2.65 25.65
N THR A 186 9.19 3.52 24.72
CA THR A 186 9.82 3.11 23.46
C THR A 186 11.32 3.38 23.50
N ARG A 187 12.13 2.32 23.58
CA ARG A 187 13.60 2.40 23.55
C ARG A 187 14.22 2.02 22.21
N LEU A 188 13.47 1.30 21.40
CA LEU A 188 13.84 0.87 20.06
C LEU A 188 12.69 1.18 19.10
N GLY A 189 13.03 1.27 17.82
CA GLY A 189 12.06 1.39 16.76
C GLY A 189 11.61 2.82 16.46
N THR A 190 10.83 2.92 15.41
CA THR A 190 10.10 4.12 14.99
C THR A 190 8.61 3.79 14.96
N PRO A 191 7.71 4.65 15.48
CA PRO A 191 6.28 4.34 15.53
C PRO A 191 5.71 4.03 14.14
N GLN A 192 5.18 2.83 13.92
CA GLN A 192 4.47 2.51 12.66
C GLN A 192 3.18 3.32 12.56
N GLY A 193 3.14 4.31 11.67
CA GLY A 193 1.98 5.17 11.42
C GLY A 193 2.23 6.66 11.65
N GLY A 194 3.38 7.04 12.18
CA GLY A 194 3.83 8.43 12.21
C GLY A 194 4.26 8.92 10.83
N ASN A 195 4.02 10.20 10.53
CA ASN A 195 4.39 10.81 9.23
C ASN A 195 5.91 10.87 9.02
N LEU A 196 6.68 10.92 10.09
CA LEU A 196 8.14 10.99 10.08
C LEU A 196 8.81 9.63 9.84
N SER A 197 8.18 8.53 10.26
CA SER A 197 8.77 7.18 10.23
C SER A 197 9.22 6.71 8.84
N PRO A 198 8.51 6.99 7.72
CA PRO A 198 8.98 6.62 6.38
C PRO A 198 10.30 7.30 5.98
N LEU A 199 10.48 8.58 6.32
CA LEU A 199 11.73 9.31 6.04
C LEU A 199 12.89 8.75 6.87
N LEU A 200 12.68 8.56 8.18
CA LEU A 200 13.67 7.98 9.08
C LEU A 200 14.06 6.55 8.67
N SER A 201 13.11 5.78 8.18
CA SER A 201 13.34 4.46 7.59
C SER A 201 14.30 4.52 6.40
N ASN A 202 14.08 5.47 5.49
CA ASN A 202 14.96 5.64 4.34
C ASN A 202 16.35 6.14 4.74
N ILE A 203 16.48 7.04 5.72
CA ILE A 203 17.78 7.48 6.27
C ILE A 203 18.56 6.27 6.80
N MET A 204 17.92 5.43 7.62
CA MET A 204 18.56 4.24 8.19
C MET A 204 19.00 3.24 7.14
N LEU A 205 18.13 2.96 6.15
CA LEU A 205 18.39 1.95 5.13
C LEU A 205 19.25 2.44 3.96
N ASN A 206 19.49 3.75 3.86
CA ASN A 206 20.42 4.31 2.88
C ASN A 206 21.85 3.82 3.09
N GLU A 207 22.23 3.50 4.32
CA GLU A 207 23.52 2.88 4.60
C GLU A 207 23.64 1.47 3.98
N LEU A 208 22.54 0.70 3.97
CA LEU A 208 22.48 -0.57 3.23
C LEU A 208 22.59 -0.33 1.72
N ASP A 209 21.89 0.67 1.21
CA ASP A 209 21.95 1.01 -0.22
C ASP A 209 23.38 1.35 -0.66
N LYS A 210 24.07 2.22 0.09
CA LYS A 210 25.49 2.58 -0.13
C LYS A 210 26.41 1.35 -0.12
N GLU A 211 26.20 0.43 0.82
CA GLU A 211 26.99 -0.80 0.90
C GLU A 211 26.76 -1.71 -0.32
N LEU A 212 25.50 -1.83 -0.77
CA LEU A 212 25.17 -2.60 -1.97
C LEU A 212 25.78 -1.98 -3.23
N GLU A 213 25.76 -0.65 -3.34
CA GLU A 213 26.40 0.10 -4.43
C GLU A 213 27.94 -0.06 -4.41
N ALA A 214 28.56 0.10 -3.25
CA ALA A 214 30.00 -0.07 -3.08
C ALA A 214 30.49 -1.48 -3.49
N ARG A 215 29.65 -2.50 -3.33
CA ARG A 215 29.92 -3.86 -3.80
C ARG A 215 29.54 -4.10 -5.28
N GLY A 216 29.05 -3.10 -6.00
CA GLY A 216 28.61 -3.21 -7.40
C GLY A 216 27.41 -4.14 -7.59
N LEU A 217 26.58 -4.33 -6.56
CA LEU A 217 25.41 -5.21 -6.61
C LEU A 217 24.23 -4.52 -7.29
N ARG A 218 23.47 -5.31 -8.06
CA ARG A 218 22.21 -4.87 -8.66
C ARG A 218 21.08 -5.14 -7.68
N PHE A 219 20.36 -4.10 -7.25
CA PHE A 219 19.28 -4.23 -6.28
C PHE A 219 18.15 -3.25 -6.54
N THR A 220 16.99 -3.52 -5.96
CA THR A 220 15.88 -2.58 -5.83
C THR A 220 15.33 -2.67 -4.42
N ARG A 221 15.19 -1.52 -3.77
CA ARG A 221 14.61 -1.44 -2.43
C ARG A 221 13.34 -0.59 -2.44
N TYR A 222 12.29 -1.09 -1.82
CA TYR A 222 11.06 -0.35 -1.57
C TYR A 222 10.73 -0.40 -0.08
N ALA A 223 11.02 0.66 0.66
CA ALA A 223 11.00 0.68 2.12
C ALA A 223 11.92 -0.41 2.69
N ASP A 224 11.39 -1.34 3.49
CA ASP A 224 12.08 -2.50 4.07
C ASP A 224 12.17 -3.73 3.14
N ASP A 225 11.39 -3.75 2.04
CA ASP A 225 11.47 -4.81 1.03
C ASP A 225 12.67 -4.58 0.10
N CYS A 226 13.70 -5.43 0.17
CA CYS A 226 14.91 -5.33 -0.64
C CYS A 226 15.18 -6.63 -1.40
N VAL A 227 15.36 -6.53 -2.72
CA VAL A 227 15.75 -7.65 -3.58
C VAL A 227 17.07 -7.34 -4.28
N ILE A 228 18.02 -8.28 -4.24
CA ILE A 228 19.33 -8.17 -4.87
C ILE A 228 19.40 -9.22 -5.98
N ALA A 229 19.74 -8.79 -7.19
CA ALA A 229 19.84 -9.64 -8.37
C ALA A 229 21.30 -9.96 -8.70
N VAL A 230 21.61 -11.24 -8.89
CA VAL A 230 22.95 -11.73 -9.21
C VAL A 230 22.89 -12.78 -10.32
N ARG A 231 24.04 -13.11 -10.93
CA ARG A 231 24.10 -14.00 -12.10
C ARG A 231 24.17 -15.48 -11.77
N SER A 232 24.64 -15.86 -10.57
CA SER A 232 24.84 -17.27 -10.20
C SER A 232 24.34 -17.59 -8.79
N GLU A 233 24.01 -18.85 -8.56
CA GLU A 233 23.59 -19.34 -7.24
C GLU A 233 24.69 -19.20 -6.19
N ALA A 234 25.94 -19.47 -6.57
CA ALA A 234 27.09 -19.31 -5.69
C ALA A 234 27.24 -17.85 -5.23
N SER A 235 27.08 -16.89 -6.16
CA SER A 235 27.06 -15.46 -5.83
C SER A 235 25.88 -15.11 -4.92
N ALA A 236 24.68 -15.65 -5.17
CA ALA A 236 23.52 -15.40 -4.33
C ALA A 236 23.74 -15.88 -2.87
N LYS A 237 24.29 -17.09 -2.69
CA LYS A 237 24.62 -17.65 -1.34
C LYS A 237 25.65 -16.78 -0.61
N ARG A 238 26.70 -16.34 -1.31
CA ARG A 238 27.73 -15.46 -0.74
C ARG A 238 27.15 -14.10 -0.36
N VAL A 239 26.40 -13.47 -1.29
CA VAL A 239 25.78 -12.16 -1.04
C VAL A 239 24.79 -12.24 0.13
N MET A 240 23.91 -13.22 0.16
CA MET A 240 22.95 -13.42 1.25
C MET A 240 23.67 -13.46 2.60
N ARG A 241 24.69 -14.32 2.74
CA ARG A 241 25.45 -14.44 3.99
C ARG A 241 26.13 -13.12 4.38
N THR A 242 26.90 -12.52 3.46
CA THR A 242 27.73 -11.35 3.77
C THR A 242 26.91 -10.10 4.02
N ILE A 243 25.76 -9.91 3.31
CA ILE A 243 24.87 -8.77 3.52
C ILE A 243 24.08 -8.96 4.81
N THR A 244 23.60 -10.17 5.13
CA THR A 244 22.93 -10.45 6.39
C THR A 244 23.83 -10.15 7.59
N ASP A 245 25.08 -10.63 7.56
CA ASP A 245 26.07 -10.36 8.60
C ASP A 245 26.34 -8.85 8.71
N TRP A 246 26.46 -8.15 7.59
CA TRP A 246 26.70 -6.71 7.56
C TRP A 246 25.52 -5.92 8.17
N ILE A 247 24.28 -6.25 7.80
CA ILE A 247 23.07 -5.62 8.36
C ILE A 247 23.03 -5.76 9.88
N GLN A 248 23.30 -6.96 10.39
CA GLN A 248 23.29 -7.22 11.83
C GLN A 248 24.40 -6.47 12.57
N ARG A 249 25.63 -6.48 12.03
CA ARG A 249 26.80 -5.87 12.70
C ARG A 249 26.85 -4.35 12.57
N LYS A 250 26.50 -3.81 11.40
CA LYS A 250 26.66 -2.38 11.11
C LYS A 250 25.41 -1.58 11.37
N LEU A 251 24.22 -2.12 11.08
CA LEU A 251 22.96 -1.43 11.30
C LEU A 251 22.29 -1.82 12.62
N GLY A 252 22.69 -2.92 13.25
CA GLY A 252 22.04 -3.46 14.45
C GLY A 252 20.60 -3.96 14.17
N LEU A 253 20.27 -4.20 12.90
CA LEU A 253 18.95 -4.68 12.49
C LEU A 253 18.92 -6.20 12.44
N LYS A 254 17.77 -6.78 12.77
CA LYS A 254 17.57 -8.23 12.69
C LYS A 254 17.03 -8.65 11.33
N VAL A 255 17.66 -9.66 10.72
CA VAL A 255 17.19 -10.26 9.47
C VAL A 255 16.32 -11.48 9.80
N ASN A 256 15.17 -11.57 9.18
CA ASN A 256 14.27 -12.71 9.31
C ASN A 256 14.77 -13.88 8.45
N MET A 257 15.56 -14.78 9.04
CA MET A 257 16.17 -15.90 8.32
C MET A 257 15.17 -16.93 7.76
N THR A 258 13.95 -16.95 8.27
CA THR A 258 12.91 -17.89 7.77
C THR A 258 12.26 -17.38 6.48
N LYS A 259 12.28 -16.07 6.25
CA LYS A 259 11.71 -15.46 5.06
C LYS A 259 12.75 -14.99 4.07
N THR A 260 13.95 -14.60 4.55
CA THR A 260 15.08 -14.28 3.67
C THR A 260 15.52 -15.54 2.92
N HIS A 261 15.48 -15.48 1.60
CA HIS A 261 15.75 -16.66 0.80
C HIS A 261 16.31 -16.32 -0.59
N ILE A 262 16.94 -17.32 -1.20
CA ILE A 262 17.38 -17.23 -2.59
C ILE A 262 16.30 -17.85 -3.48
N THR A 263 15.93 -17.16 -4.53
CA THR A 263 14.88 -17.61 -5.43
C THR A 263 15.18 -17.31 -6.90
N ARG A 264 14.46 -17.99 -7.81
CA ARG A 264 14.44 -17.67 -9.25
C ARG A 264 13.24 -16.73 -9.52
N PRO A 265 13.31 -15.90 -10.58
CA PRO A 265 12.26 -14.92 -10.89
C PRO A 265 10.86 -15.52 -11.02
N LEU A 266 10.73 -16.75 -11.53
CA LEU A 266 9.44 -17.45 -11.64
C LEU A 266 8.73 -17.67 -10.29
N LYS A 267 9.49 -17.78 -9.20
CA LYS A 267 8.98 -18.00 -7.84
C LYS A 267 8.95 -16.73 -7.00
N LEU A 268 9.58 -15.65 -7.49
CA LEU A 268 9.66 -14.38 -6.79
C LEU A 268 8.29 -13.71 -6.69
N LYS A 269 8.01 -13.18 -5.50
CA LYS A 269 6.91 -12.27 -5.25
C LYS A 269 7.48 -10.96 -4.70
N TYR A 270 7.52 -9.93 -5.51
CA TYR A 270 8.01 -8.61 -5.10
C TYR A 270 6.94 -7.56 -5.32
N LEU A 271 6.63 -6.77 -4.29
CA LEU A 271 5.58 -5.72 -4.30
C LEU A 271 4.22 -6.20 -4.86
N GLY A 272 3.89 -7.47 -4.61
CA GLY A 272 2.65 -8.08 -5.09
C GLY A 272 2.67 -8.56 -6.53
N PHE A 273 3.77 -8.35 -7.27
CA PHE A 273 3.99 -8.87 -8.61
C PHE A 273 4.70 -10.22 -8.58
N GLY A 274 4.46 -11.03 -9.60
CA GLY A 274 5.24 -12.19 -9.99
C GLY A 274 5.83 -11.99 -11.39
N PHE A 275 6.79 -12.80 -11.75
CA PHE A 275 7.56 -12.65 -13.00
C PHE A 275 7.42 -13.89 -13.87
N TYR A 276 7.56 -13.74 -15.18
CA TYR A 276 7.55 -14.84 -16.12
C TYR A 276 8.40 -14.48 -17.35
N LYS A 277 8.94 -15.48 -18.01
CA LYS A 277 9.69 -15.29 -19.27
C LYS A 277 8.72 -15.48 -20.45
N ASP A 278 8.58 -14.45 -21.26
CA ASP A 278 7.76 -14.51 -22.47
C ASP A 278 8.41 -15.49 -23.48
N SER A 279 7.65 -16.49 -23.92
CA SER A 279 8.18 -17.55 -24.78
C SER A 279 8.57 -17.06 -26.17
N LYS A 280 7.92 -16.00 -26.68
CA LYS A 280 8.18 -15.41 -28.00
C LYS A 280 9.31 -14.39 -27.95
N ALA A 281 9.21 -13.39 -27.06
CA ALA A 281 10.21 -12.33 -26.94
C ALA A 281 11.48 -12.78 -26.19
N LYS A 282 11.45 -13.90 -25.47
CA LYS A 282 12.53 -14.38 -24.59
C LYS A 282 12.88 -13.41 -23.45
N GLU A 283 12.02 -12.45 -23.18
CA GLU A 283 12.18 -11.40 -22.18
C GLU A 283 11.40 -11.71 -20.90
N TRP A 284 11.92 -11.24 -19.78
CA TRP A 284 11.21 -11.23 -18.51
C TRP A 284 10.15 -10.15 -18.51
N LYS A 285 8.95 -10.52 -18.09
CA LYS A 285 7.80 -9.64 -17.92
C LYS A 285 7.19 -9.86 -16.54
N CYS A 286 6.41 -8.90 -16.06
CA CYS A 286 5.69 -9.03 -14.80
C CYS A 286 4.20 -9.30 -15.01
N ARG A 287 3.58 -9.86 -13.99
CA ARG A 287 2.13 -10.05 -13.85
C ARG A 287 1.74 -9.92 -12.38
N PRO A 288 0.48 -9.65 -12.03
CA PRO A 288 0.06 -9.76 -10.64
C PRO A 288 0.36 -11.16 -10.09
N HIS A 289 0.92 -11.25 -8.88
CA HIS A 289 1.16 -12.52 -8.23
C HIS A 289 -0.17 -13.26 -7.95
N GLN A 290 -0.16 -14.59 -7.97
CA GLN A 290 -1.38 -15.40 -7.78
C GLN A 290 -2.14 -15.07 -6.49
N ASP A 291 -1.44 -14.82 -5.39
CA ASP A 291 -2.05 -14.38 -4.13
C ASP A 291 -2.77 -13.05 -4.25
N SER A 292 -2.20 -12.11 -5.03
CA SER A 292 -2.81 -10.79 -5.26
C SER A 292 -4.10 -10.93 -6.07
N VAL A 293 -4.09 -11.77 -7.09
CA VAL A 293 -5.30 -12.11 -7.88
C VAL A 293 -6.35 -12.80 -7.00
N LYS A 294 -5.94 -13.76 -6.15
CA LYS A 294 -6.83 -14.47 -5.23
C LYS A 294 -7.49 -13.50 -4.24
N LYS A 295 -6.73 -12.56 -3.66
CA LYS A 295 -7.26 -11.52 -2.78
C LYS A 295 -8.28 -10.63 -3.50
N PHE A 296 -7.98 -10.22 -4.72
CA PHE A 296 -8.90 -9.43 -5.54
C PHE A 296 -10.21 -10.17 -5.86
N LYS A 297 -10.10 -11.42 -6.32
CA LYS A 297 -11.27 -12.29 -6.57
C LYS A 297 -12.13 -12.47 -5.29
N ASN A 298 -11.50 -12.68 -4.14
CA ASN A 298 -12.19 -12.80 -2.85
C ASN A 298 -12.91 -11.49 -2.48
N ARG A 299 -12.25 -10.34 -2.63
CA ARG A 299 -12.89 -9.05 -2.34
C ARG A 299 -14.11 -8.77 -3.22
N LEU A 300 -14.01 -9.07 -4.51
CA LEU A 300 -15.16 -8.97 -5.41
C LEU A 300 -16.29 -9.96 -5.02
N LYS A 301 -15.92 -11.17 -4.56
CA LYS A 301 -16.88 -12.17 -4.05
C LYS A 301 -17.62 -11.67 -2.82
N GLU A 302 -16.95 -11.04 -1.87
CA GLU A 302 -17.56 -10.40 -0.70
C GLU A 302 -18.55 -9.32 -1.11
N LEU A 303 -18.11 -8.34 -1.93
CA LEU A 303 -18.94 -7.23 -2.40
C LEU A 303 -20.16 -7.67 -3.22
N THR A 304 -20.09 -8.86 -3.84
CA THR A 304 -21.17 -9.47 -4.60
C THR A 304 -21.90 -10.56 -3.80
N CYS A 305 -21.77 -10.57 -2.48
CA CYS A 305 -22.52 -11.50 -1.65
C CYS A 305 -24.02 -11.16 -1.71
N ARG A 306 -24.83 -12.18 -2.05
CA ARG A 306 -26.31 -12.06 -2.17
C ARG A 306 -27.02 -11.78 -0.85
N LYS A 307 -26.33 -11.97 0.29
CA LYS A 307 -26.88 -11.72 1.64
C LYS A 307 -26.67 -10.29 2.09
N MET A 308 -25.71 -9.57 1.50
CA MET A 308 -25.42 -8.17 1.87
C MET A 308 -26.58 -7.25 1.47
N PRO A 309 -27.01 -6.34 2.37
CA PRO A 309 -28.02 -5.33 2.06
C PRO A 309 -27.50 -4.32 1.02
N GLY A 310 -28.39 -3.48 0.52
CA GLY A 310 -28.09 -2.39 -0.41
C GLY A 310 -28.56 -2.65 -1.84
N THR A 311 -28.67 -1.57 -2.60
CA THR A 311 -29.11 -1.59 -3.99
C THR A 311 -28.02 -2.16 -4.91
N VAL A 312 -28.40 -2.53 -6.14
CA VAL A 312 -27.41 -2.93 -7.17
C VAL A 312 -26.45 -1.78 -7.47
N THR A 313 -26.96 -0.56 -7.52
CA THR A 313 -26.17 0.67 -7.78
C THR A 313 -25.10 0.88 -6.72
N ASP A 314 -25.44 0.77 -5.42
CA ASP A 314 -24.48 0.92 -4.33
C ASP A 314 -23.37 -0.13 -4.40
N LYS A 315 -23.77 -1.37 -4.74
CA LYS A 315 -22.81 -2.46 -4.92
C LYS A 315 -21.87 -2.20 -6.09
N ILE A 316 -22.39 -1.75 -7.23
CA ILE A 316 -21.59 -1.39 -8.42
C ILE A 316 -20.61 -0.27 -8.08
N ALA A 317 -21.01 0.76 -7.35
CA ALA A 317 -20.12 1.85 -6.94
C ALA A 317 -18.92 1.32 -6.12
N LYS A 318 -19.17 0.48 -5.11
CA LYS A 318 -18.12 -0.16 -4.29
C LYS A 318 -17.22 -1.10 -5.10
N ILE A 319 -17.81 -1.87 -6.01
CA ILE A 319 -17.07 -2.77 -6.92
C ILE A 319 -16.13 -1.96 -7.80
N ASN A 320 -16.61 -0.87 -8.40
CA ASN A 320 -15.82 -0.01 -9.26
C ASN A 320 -14.61 0.63 -8.55
N GLN A 321 -14.76 1.04 -7.29
CA GLN A 321 -13.65 1.54 -6.49
C GLN A 321 -12.54 0.48 -6.36
N VAL A 322 -12.92 -0.76 -6.05
CA VAL A 322 -11.98 -1.88 -5.90
C VAL A 322 -11.33 -2.24 -7.24
N ILE A 323 -12.11 -2.31 -8.33
CA ILE A 323 -11.60 -2.60 -9.68
C ILE A 323 -10.57 -1.54 -10.09
N ARG A 324 -10.93 -0.26 -10.01
CA ARG A 324 -10.04 0.84 -10.42
C ARG A 324 -8.76 0.88 -9.60
N GLY A 325 -8.86 0.80 -8.27
CA GLY A 325 -7.68 0.81 -7.40
C GLY A 325 -6.74 -0.34 -7.68
N TRP A 326 -7.27 -1.57 -7.83
CA TRP A 326 -6.46 -2.76 -8.08
C TRP A 326 -5.82 -2.75 -9.48
N ILE A 327 -6.58 -2.41 -10.53
CA ILE A 327 -6.07 -2.36 -11.91
C ILE A 327 -5.04 -1.25 -12.06
N ASN A 328 -5.24 -0.04 -11.49
CA ASN A 328 -4.26 1.03 -11.53
C ASN A 328 -2.91 0.61 -10.93
N TYR A 329 -2.93 -0.14 -9.83
CA TYR A 329 -1.70 -0.63 -9.20
C TYR A 329 -0.97 -1.67 -10.06
N TYR A 330 -1.71 -2.61 -10.66
CA TYR A 330 -1.13 -3.72 -11.43
C TYR A 330 -1.09 -3.51 -12.94
N ALA A 331 -1.43 -2.31 -13.43
CA ALA A 331 -1.57 -2.02 -14.86
C ALA A 331 -0.30 -2.31 -15.69
N LEU A 332 0.90 -2.22 -15.09
CA LEU A 332 2.16 -2.60 -15.73
C LEU A 332 2.19 -4.10 -16.09
N GLY A 333 1.57 -4.94 -15.28
CA GLY A 333 1.63 -6.40 -15.41
C GLY A 333 0.69 -6.97 -16.48
N SER A 334 1.10 -8.05 -17.13
CA SER A 334 0.27 -8.77 -18.09
C SER A 334 -0.86 -9.52 -17.38
N MET A 335 -2.12 -9.16 -17.64
CA MET A 335 -3.27 -9.78 -16.97
C MET A 335 -4.56 -9.83 -17.81
N LYS A 336 -4.47 -9.69 -19.14
CA LYS A 336 -5.62 -9.62 -20.05
C LYS A 336 -6.61 -10.78 -19.88
N THR A 337 -6.11 -12.01 -19.87
CA THR A 337 -6.93 -13.22 -19.69
C THR A 337 -7.61 -13.24 -18.33
N VAL A 338 -6.88 -12.91 -17.26
CA VAL A 338 -7.41 -12.87 -15.90
C VAL A 338 -8.53 -11.83 -15.78
N MET A 339 -8.39 -10.67 -16.43
CA MET A 339 -9.43 -9.62 -16.41
C MET A 339 -10.70 -10.07 -17.13
N ALA A 340 -10.56 -10.77 -18.27
CA ALA A 340 -11.70 -11.31 -18.99
C ALA A 340 -12.47 -12.35 -18.17
N GLU A 341 -11.77 -13.24 -17.48
CA GLU A 341 -12.37 -14.25 -16.58
C GLU A 341 -13.11 -13.59 -15.40
N ILE A 342 -12.49 -12.57 -14.79
CA ILE A 342 -13.09 -11.84 -13.66
C ILE A 342 -14.35 -11.10 -14.12
N ASP A 343 -14.33 -10.48 -15.28
CA ASP A 343 -15.50 -9.81 -15.87
C ASP A 343 -16.66 -10.79 -16.08
N ALA A 344 -16.39 -11.96 -16.65
CA ALA A 344 -17.42 -12.99 -16.87
C ALA A 344 -18.03 -13.47 -15.55
N HIS A 345 -17.18 -13.74 -14.55
CA HIS A 345 -17.63 -14.17 -13.23
C HIS A 345 -18.42 -13.07 -12.50
N LEU A 346 -17.96 -11.83 -12.57
CA LEU A 346 -18.61 -10.69 -11.92
C LEU A 346 -20.00 -10.42 -12.51
N ARG A 347 -20.14 -10.46 -13.83
CA ARG A 347 -21.46 -10.34 -14.50
C ARG A 347 -22.43 -11.41 -14.04
N THR A 348 -21.98 -12.66 -13.95
CA THR A 348 -22.82 -13.77 -13.45
C THR A 348 -23.27 -13.52 -12.01
N ARG A 349 -22.38 -13.07 -11.12
CA ARG A 349 -22.73 -12.77 -9.73
C ARG A 349 -23.71 -11.60 -9.61
N LEU A 350 -23.58 -10.57 -10.43
CA LEU A 350 -24.52 -9.44 -10.47
C LEU A 350 -25.90 -9.89 -10.98
N ARG A 351 -25.96 -10.76 -12.00
CA ARG A 351 -27.22 -11.35 -12.45
C ARG A 351 -27.91 -12.11 -11.30
N VAL A 352 -27.16 -12.87 -10.50
CA VAL A 352 -27.69 -13.58 -9.32
C VAL A 352 -28.27 -12.59 -8.31
N ILE A 353 -27.62 -11.44 -8.07
CA ILE A 353 -28.12 -10.41 -7.14
C ILE A 353 -29.43 -9.81 -7.68
N ILE A 354 -29.43 -9.40 -8.95
CA ILE A 354 -30.61 -8.81 -9.61
C ILE A 354 -31.78 -9.80 -9.58
N TRP A 355 -31.53 -11.05 -9.95
CA TRP A 355 -32.54 -12.12 -9.92
C TRP A 355 -33.12 -12.32 -8.52
N LYS A 356 -32.29 -12.32 -7.49
CA LYS A 356 -32.73 -12.40 -6.10
C LYS A 356 -33.58 -11.20 -5.68
N GLN A 357 -33.20 -9.98 -6.11
CA GLN A 357 -33.94 -8.74 -5.78
C GLN A 357 -35.32 -8.70 -6.45
N TRP A 358 -35.50 -9.38 -7.57
CA TRP A 358 -36.80 -9.49 -8.20
C TRP A 358 -37.75 -10.48 -7.48
N LYS A 359 -37.39 -11.01 -6.35
CA LYS A 359 -38.12 -11.87 -5.39
C LYS A 359 -39.13 -12.85 -5.99
N VAL A 360 -40.23 -12.36 -6.58
CA VAL A 360 -41.37 -13.13 -7.06
C VAL A 360 -41.37 -13.29 -8.58
N PRO A 361 -41.96 -14.42 -9.13
CA PRO A 361 -41.97 -14.67 -10.57
C PRO A 361 -42.56 -13.53 -11.40
N LYS A 362 -43.64 -12.90 -10.95
CA LYS A 362 -44.26 -11.75 -11.66
C LYS A 362 -43.25 -10.59 -11.85
N LYS A 363 -42.47 -10.27 -10.84
CA LYS A 363 -41.44 -9.23 -10.90
C LYS A 363 -40.24 -9.64 -11.79
N ARG A 364 -39.86 -10.92 -11.77
CA ARG A 364 -38.85 -11.48 -12.68
C ARG A 364 -39.31 -11.40 -14.13
N GLN A 365 -40.54 -11.79 -14.42
CA GLN A 365 -41.13 -11.67 -15.76
C GLN A 365 -41.15 -10.22 -16.24
N TRP A 366 -41.67 -9.31 -15.42
CA TRP A 366 -41.68 -7.86 -15.72
C TRP A 366 -40.27 -7.31 -15.97
N GLY A 367 -39.30 -7.64 -15.15
CA GLY A 367 -37.92 -7.21 -15.30
C GLY A 367 -37.28 -7.72 -16.61
N LEU A 368 -37.53 -8.97 -17.00
CA LEU A 368 -37.06 -9.53 -18.26
C LEU A 368 -37.73 -8.84 -19.47
N GLN A 369 -39.05 -8.59 -19.40
CA GLN A 369 -39.77 -7.88 -20.47
C GLN A 369 -39.27 -6.44 -20.64
N LYS A 370 -39.00 -5.71 -19.53
CA LYS A 370 -38.43 -4.40 -19.55
C LYS A 370 -37.03 -4.35 -20.21
N LEU A 371 -36.32 -5.48 -20.18
CA LEU A 371 -35.02 -5.67 -20.83
C LEU A 371 -35.14 -6.28 -22.25
N GLY A 372 -36.34 -6.27 -22.84
CA GLY A 372 -36.58 -6.66 -24.23
C GLY A 372 -36.79 -8.15 -24.47
N VAL A 373 -37.06 -8.95 -23.43
CA VAL A 373 -37.39 -10.36 -23.60
C VAL A 373 -38.87 -10.52 -23.92
N GLY A 374 -39.23 -11.32 -24.94
CA GLY A 374 -40.60 -11.62 -25.31
C GLY A 374 -41.41 -12.24 -24.15
N LYS A 375 -42.73 -11.98 -24.11
CA LYS A 375 -43.65 -12.28 -23.00
C LYS A 375 -43.60 -13.75 -22.57
N ASP A 376 -43.67 -14.67 -23.51
CA ASP A 376 -43.73 -16.12 -23.21
C ASP A 376 -42.39 -16.64 -22.67
N LEU A 377 -41.29 -16.28 -23.29
CA LEU A 377 -39.96 -16.63 -22.84
C LEU A 377 -39.65 -16.04 -21.45
N ALA A 378 -40.05 -14.78 -21.23
CA ALA A 378 -39.92 -14.12 -19.94
C ALA A 378 -40.73 -14.86 -18.84
N ARG A 379 -41.98 -15.27 -19.16
CA ARG A 379 -42.81 -16.05 -18.26
C ARG A 379 -42.16 -17.39 -17.92
N LEU A 380 -41.78 -18.20 -18.92
CA LEU A 380 -41.14 -19.49 -18.73
C LEU A 380 -39.88 -19.38 -17.87
N THR A 381 -39.04 -18.38 -18.18
CA THR A 381 -37.78 -18.15 -17.44
C THR A 381 -38.04 -17.70 -15.99
N ALA A 382 -39.05 -16.85 -15.75
CA ALA A 382 -39.38 -16.35 -14.41
C ALA A 382 -39.80 -17.45 -13.43
N TYR A 383 -40.39 -18.53 -13.92
CA TYR A 383 -40.85 -19.69 -13.12
C TYR A 383 -39.82 -20.81 -13.01
N CYS A 384 -38.58 -20.64 -13.50
CA CYS A 384 -37.51 -21.65 -13.37
C CYS A 384 -37.04 -21.93 -11.93
N GLY A 385 -37.70 -21.39 -10.92
CA GLY A 385 -37.42 -21.65 -9.49
C GLY A 385 -36.28 -20.87 -8.90
N ASP A 386 -35.81 -21.32 -7.72
CA ASP A 386 -34.83 -20.58 -6.89
C ASP A 386 -33.38 -21.05 -7.02
N ARG A 387 -33.09 -21.84 -8.03
CA ARG A 387 -31.70 -22.17 -8.39
C ARG A 387 -31.01 -20.95 -9.05
N TYR A 388 -30.82 -19.89 -8.30
CA TYR A 388 -30.38 -18.54 -8.78
C TYR A 388 -29.21 -18.61 -9.74
N TYR A 389 -28.13 -19.32 -9.40
CA TYR A 389 -26.95 -19.43 -10.25
C TYR A 389 -27.25 -20.07 -11.60
N TRP A 390 -27.97 -21.21 -11.59
CA TRP A 390 -28.34 -21.93 -12.81
C TRP A 390 -29.23 -21.11 -13.73
N VAL A 391 -30.23 -20.41 -13.18
CA VAL A 391 -31.14 -19.58 -13.99
C VAL A 391 -30.36 -18.41 -14.63
N THR A 392 -29.44 -17.81 -13.92
CA THR A 392 -28.65 -16.63 -14.40
C THR A 392 -27.59 -17.01 -15.43
N THR A 393 -27.31 -18.29 -15.66
CA THR A 393 -26.45 -18.75 -16.76
C THR A 393 -27.25 -19.11 -18.03
N LYS A 394 -28.59 -19.12 -17.98
CA LYS A 394 -29.43 -19.35 -19.17
C LYS A 394 -29.27 -18.20 -20.17
N THR A 395 -29.27 -18.55 -21.45
CA THR A 395 -29.08 -17.60 -22.57
C THR A 395 -30.03 -16.41 -22.50
N CYS A 396 -31.32 -16.66 -22.13
CA CYS A 396 -32.32 -15.61 -21.97
C CYS A 396 -31.85 -14.53 -20.95
N VAL A 397 -31.45 -14.92 -19.74
CA VAL A 397 -31.01 -14.00 -18.68
C VAL A 397 -29.67 -13.36 -19.03
N VAL A 398 -28.77 -14.12 -19.64
CA VAL A 398 -27.45 -13.62 -20.09
C VAL A 398 -27.62 -12.52 -21.16
N ARG A 399 -28.54 -12.68 -22.10
CA ARG A 399 -28.84 -11.68 -23.12
C ARG A 399 -29.60 -10.48 -22.55
N ALA A 400 -30.60 -10.72 -21.70
CA ALA A 400 -31.36 -9.64 -21.06
C ALA A 400 -30.51 -8.76 -20.14
N ILE A 401 -29.69 -9.35 -19.29
CA ILE A 401 -28.74 -8.62 -18.42
C ILE A 401 -27.35 -8.77 -19.04
N SER A 402 -27.18 -8.15 -20.19
CA SER A 402 -25.96 -8.21 -20.99
C SER A 402 -24.83 -7.34 -20.39
N LYS A 403 -23.63 -7.35 -21.03
CA LYS A 403 -22.52 -6.45 -20.71
C LYS A 403 -22.95 -4.99 -20.82
N GLU A 404 -23.68 -4.66 -21.87
CA GLU A 404 -24.13 -3.30 -22.19
C GLU A 404 -25.14 -2.79 -21.14
N VAL A 405 -26.07 -3.63 -20.70
CA VAL A 405 -27.05 -3.29 -19.64
C VAL A 405 -26.33 -3.02 -18.31
N LEU A 406 -25.35 -3.84 -17.94
CA LEU A 406 -24.56 -3.63 -16.71
C LEU A 406 -23.65 -2.41 -16.83
N SER A 407 -23.10 -2.14 -18.00
CA SER A 407 -22.31 -0.92 -18.28
C SER A 407 -23.16 0.33 -18.17
N LYS A 408 -24.40 0.32 -18.75
CA LYS A 408 -25.37 1.43 -18.57
C LYS A 408 -25.77 1.64 -17.11
N ALA A 409 -25.76 0.59 -16.30
CA ALA A 409 -25.94 0.67 -14.85
C ALA A 409 -24.69 1.16 -14.09
N GLY A 410 -23.61 1.51 -14.80
CA GLY A 410 -22.39 2.06 -14.28
C GLY A 410 -21.28 1.06 -13.96
N LEU A 411 -21.41 -0.23 -14.30
CA LEU A 411 -20.36 -1.23 -14.03
C LEU A 411 -19.16 -1.02 -14.97
N VAL A 412 -17.99 -0.84 -14.39
CA VAL A 412 -16.71 -0.80 -15.11
C VAL A 412 -16.32 -2.22 -15.54
N SER A 413 -15.98 -2.41 -16.83
CA SER A 413 -15.36 -3.63 -17.32
C SER A 413 -13.90 -3.69 -16.89
N CYS A 414 -13.51 -4.75 -16.19
CA CYS A 414 -12.12 -4.97 -15.77
C CYS A 414 -11.19 -5.03 -16.99
N LEU A 415 -11.59 -5.74 -18.05
CA LEU A 415 -10.78 -5.90 -19.25
C LEU A 415 -10.60 -4.59 -20.01
N ASP A 416 -11.69 -3.83 -20.22
CA ASP A 416 -11.63 -2.60 -20.99
C ASP A 416 -10.80 -1.54 -20.23
N TYR A 417 -11.02 -1.41 -18.93
CA TYR A 417 -10.27 -0.50 -18.07
C TYR A 417 -8.80 -0.90 -17.97
N TYR A 418 -8.50 -2.20 -17.89
CA TYR A 418 -7.12 -2.68 -17.94
C TYR A 418 -6.44 -2.34 -19.25
N ASN A 419 -7.07 -2.59 -20.40
CA ASN A 419 -6.47 -2.28 -21.71
C ASN A 419 -6.11 -0.80 -21.83
N GLU A 420 -7.01 0.10 -21.39
CA GLU A 420 -6.76 1.54 -21.36
C GLU A 420 -5.55 1.87 -20.47
N ARG A 421 -5.52 1.38 -19.24
CA ARG A 421 -4.45 1.70 -18.29
C ARG A 421 -3.12 1.04 -18.64
N HIS A 422 -3.14 -0.16 -19.18
CA HIS A 422 -1.94 -0.88 -19.61
C HIS A 422 -1.27 -0.18 -20.81
N ALA A 423 -2.04 0.28 -21.77
CA ALA A 423 -1.51 1.06 -22.89
C ALA A 423 -0.75 2.31 -22.43
N LEU A 424 -1.31 3.06 -21.45
CA LEU A 424 -0.66 4.22 -20.85
C LEU A 424 0.63 3.91 -20.08
N LYS A 425 0.85 2.64 -19.71
CA LYS A 425 2.06 2.21 -18.99
C LYS A 425 3.16 1.68 -19.90
N LEU A 426 2.84 1.40 -21.17
CA LEU A 426 3.81 0.95 -22.17
C LEU A 426 4.37 2.12 -23.01
N CYS A 427 3.67 3.25 -23.02
CA CYS A 427 4.19 4.52 -23.51
C CYS A 427 5.09 5.18 -22.48
#